data_dbefc4eef9800c92fefc20431f0cfbf6
#
_entry.id   dbefc4eef9800c92fefc20431f0cfbf6
#
_cell.length_a   1.000
_cell.length_b   1.000
_cell.length_c   1.000
_cell.angle_alpha   90.00
_cell.angle_beta   90.00
_cell.angle_gamma   90.00
#
_symmetry.space_group_name_H-M   'P 1'
#
loop_
_entity.id
_entity.type
_entity.pdbx_description
1 polymer ?
#
loop_
_entity_poly.entity_id
_entity_poly.type
_entity_poly.pdbx_seq_one_letter_code
_entity_poly.pdbx_strand_id
1 'polypeptide(L)'
;MSDFLIIGGGVIGMMTALQLADAGQNITLVERGACGKEASWAGGGIVSPLYPWRYGEPVSQLSRWSEGVYPTLALRLLEETGIDPEYRQKGLLYLNVDDDDAALHWARQLGKPLERVDASFVHQKEPEAAAPGGSALWMPTLGSVRNPRLGQALRARLAAMPNVTLIEQCSVQGFIQRQGRVVGVDTNQGEQLAEQLVVCGGAWAAQLLEGLNVRLPVRPVKGQMIAYQAPPGLVQRVVLKDGRYVIPRSDGLLLVGSTLEEAGFDKATDEEALVSLKRSAENIIPALADCPVAHHWAGLRPGSPEGIPFIGALPDFPNVFINAGHYRNGLVLAPASTHLLVDQLLGRKPLMDPAPYQPTAARLA
;
A
#
# COMPACT_ATOMS: atom_id res chain seq x y z
N MET A 1 7.93 -28.64 8.21
CA MET A 1 8.54 -27.37 8.59
C MET A 1 8.62 -26.53 7.31
N SER A 2 8.14 -25.31 7.32
CA SER A 2 8.16 -24.45 6.14
C SER A 2 9.55 -23.83 5.95
N ASP A 3 9.92 -23.50 4.72
CA ASP A 3 11.14 -22.77 4.44
C ASP A 3 11.02 -21.34 4.99
N PHE A 4 9.83 -20.74 4.80
CA PHE A 4 9.54 -19.37 5.24
C PHE A 4 8.23 -19.29 6.03
N LEU A 5 8.26 -18.56 7.15
CA LEU A 5 7.08 -18.14 7.91
C LEU A 5 6.89 -16.63 7.72
N ILE A 6 5.77 -16.24 7.13
CA ILE A 6 5.41 -14.84 6.92
C ILE A 6 4.37 -14.43 7.96
N ILE A 7 4.66 -13.37 8.72
CA ILE A 7 3.81 -12.84 9.79
C ILE A 7 3.13 -11.57 9.27
N GLY A 8 1.83 -11.66 9.00
CA GLY A 8 0.99 -10.59 8.48
C GLY A 8 0.51 -10.81 7.06
N GLY A 9 -0.81 -10.91 6.90
CA GLY A 9 -1.53 -11.15 5.64
C GLY A 9 -1.98 -9.87 4.92
N GLY A 10 -1.25 -8.75 5.08
CA GLY A 10 -1.44 -7.55 4.26
C GLY A 10 -0.90 -7.74 2.83
N VAL A 11 -1.05 -6.70 1.99
CA VAL A 11 -0.55 -6.76 0.59
C VAL A 11 0.94 -7.11 0.53
N ILE A 12 1.75 -6.61 1.47
CA ILE A 12 3.18 -6.88 1.53
C ILE A 12 3.44 -8.37 1.83
N GLY A 13 2.82 -8.92 2.87
CA GLY A 13 2.99 -10.34 3.21
C GLY A 13 2.46 -11.27 2.14
N MET A 14 1.29 -10.99 1.58
CA MET A 14 0.70 -11.80 0.51
C MET A 14 1.54 -11.77 -0.78
N MET A 15 2.07 -10.61 -1.18
CA MET A 15 2.94 -10.54 -2.36
C MET A 15 4.32 -11.19 -2.11
N THR A 16 4.85 -11.09 -0.88
CA THR A 16 6.08 -11.83 -0.50
C THR A 16 5.83 -13.33 -0.59
N ALA A 17 4.71 -13.82 -0.02
CA ALA A 17 4.32 -15.23 -0.09
C ALA A 17 4.19 -15.71 -1.55
N LEU A 18 3.51 -14.94 -2.40
CA LEU A 18 3.30 -15.26 -3.80
C LEU A 18 4.64 -15.42 -4.55
N GLN A 19 5.55 -14.47 -4.39
CA GLN A 19 6.85 -14.49 -5.08
C GLN A 19 7.76 -15.61 -4.58
N LEU A 20 7.77 -15.92 -3.28
CA LEU A 20 8.51 -17.05 -2.73
C LEU A 20 7.90 -18.39 -3.17
N ALA A 21 6.59 -18.50 -3.18
CA ALA A 21 5.90 -19.72 -3.65
C ALA A 21 6.08 -19.95 -5.14
N ASP A 22 6.06 -18.91 -5.97
CA ASP A 22 6.40 -18.95 -7.40
C ASP A 22 7.87 -19.40 -7.61
N ALA A 23 8.76 -19.13 -6.65
CA ALA A 23 10.15 -19.59 -6.65
C ALA A 23 10.30 -21.04 -6.10
N GLY A 24 9.20 -21.74 -5.81
CA GLY A 24 9.19 -23.14 -5.37
C GLY A 24 9.41 -23.34 -3.87
N GLN A 25 9.36 -22.29 -3.06
CA GLN A 25 9.54 -22.40 -1.62
C GLN A 25 8.24 -22.81 -0.91
N ASN A 26 8.37 -23.49 0.24
CA ASN A 26 7.23 -23.86 1.10
C ASN A 26 6.96 -22.73 2.11
N ILE A 27 5.77 -22.17 2.07
CA ILE A 27 5.38 -20.98 2.82
C ILE A 27 4.30 -21.30 3.84
N THR A 28 4.48 -20.83 5.06
CA THR A 28 3.37 -20.62 6.01
C THR A 28 3.17 -19.11 6.16
N LEU A 29 1.95 -18.62 5.91
CA LEU A 29 1.55 -17.25 6.17
C LEU A 29 0.52 -17.23 7.30
N VAL A 30 0.83 -16.51 8.38
CA VAL A 30 -0.08 -16.32 9.52
C VAL A 30 -0.62 -14.90 9.55
N GLU A 31 -1.93 -14.75 9.75
CA GLU A 31 -2.62 -13.46 9.86
C GLU A 31 -3.58 -13.49 11.04
N ARG A 32 -3.50 -12.49 11.94
CA ARG A 32 -4.34 -12.43 13.15
C ARG A 32 -5.83 -12.30 12.87
N GLY A 33 -6.19 -11.66 11.75
CA GLY A 33 -7.57 -11.51 11.30
C GLY A 33 -7.78 -12.23 9.97
N ALA A 34 -8.46 -11.57 9.05
CA ALA A 34 -8.57 -12.00 7.66
C ALA A 34 -7.54 -11.27 6.79
N CYS A 35 -6.96 -11.96 5.82
CA CYS A 35 -5.97 -11.41 4.92
C CYS A 35 -6.50 -10.20 4.15
N GLY A 36 -5.67 -9.16 4.04
CA GLY A 36 -5.95 -7.95 3.29
C GLY A 36 -6.95 -6.98 3.92
N LYS A 37 -7.34 -7.14 5.20
CA LYS A 37 -8.44 -6.37 5.83
C LYS A 37 -8.01 -5.15 6.64
N GLU A 38 -6.71 -4.91 6.79
CA GLU A 38 -6.19 -3.73 7.49
C GLU A 38 -5.82 -2.59 6.51
N ALA A 39 -4.66 -1.94 6.63
CA ALA A 39 -4.24 -0.82 5.78
C ALA A 39 -4.37 -1.13 4.28
N SER A 40 -4.15 -2.37 3.87
CA SER A 40 -4.24 -2.82 2.49
C SER A 40 -5.64 -2.73 1.91
N TRP A 41 -6.67 -2.90 2.75
CA TRP A 41 -8.08 -2.72 2.37
C TRP A 41 -8.49 -1.25 2.38
N ALA A 42 -8.03 -0.52 3.42
CA ALA A 42 -8.51 0.83 3.72
C ALA A 42 -8.02 1.90 2.74
N GLY A 43 -6.94 1.65 2.01
CA GLY A 43 -6.31 2.63 1.13
C GLY A 43 -7.09 2.94 -0.15
N GLY A 44 -6.77 4.05 -0.79
CA GLY A 44 -7.44 4.52 -2.03
C GLY A 44 -7.05 3.77 -3.30
N GLY A 45 -5.90 3.11 -3.34
CA GLY A 45 -5.50 2.30 -4.48
C GLY A 45 -4.86 3.06 -5.64
N ILE A 46 -4.39 4.28 -5.44
CA ILE A 46 -3.61 5.01 -6.45
C ILE A 46 -2.25 4.33 -6.61
N VAL A 47 -1.88 4.00 -7.85
CA VAL A 47 -0.61 3.36 -8.19
C VAL A 47 0.44 4.43 -8.51
N SER A 48 0.65 5.30 -7.54
CA SER A 48 1.70 6.33 -7.46
C SER A 48 1.69 6.95 -6.07
N PRO A 49 2.78 7.51 -5.56
CA PRO A 49 2.72 8.51 -4.49
C PRO A 49 1.85 9.69 -4.92
N LEU A 50 1.15 10.36 -3.98
CA LEU A 50 0.19 11.42 -4.34
C LEU A 50 0.83 12.58 -5.11
N TYR A 51 2.00 13.02 -4.66
CA TYR A 51 2.84 14.02 -5.34
C TYR A 51 4.23 13.41 -5.47
N PRO A 52 4.49 12.62 -6.53
CA PRO A 52 5.71 11.80 -6.61
C PRO A 52 7.01 12.62 -6.62
N TRP A 53 6.97 13.86 -7.03
CA TRP A 53 8.12 14.77 -7.02
C TRP A 53 8.51 15.29 -5.64
N ARG A 54 7.69 15.04 -4.60
CA ARG A 54 7.96 15.44 -3.20
C ARG A 54 8.59 14.35 -2.36
N TYR A 55 8.89 13.19 -2.96
CA TYR A 55 9.48 12.05 -2.26
C TYR A 55 10.97 11.89 -2.58
N GLY A 56 11.73 11.45 -1.58
CA GLY A 56 13.13 11.10 -1.76
C GLY A 56 13.34 9.90 -2.69
N GLU A 57 14.58 9.76 -3.20
CA GLU A 57 14.90 8.74 -4.19
C GLU A 57 14.59 7.30 -3.75
N PRO A 58 14.76 6.89 -2.46
CA PRO A 58 14.39 5.52 -2.06
C PRO A 58 12.91 5.18 -2.31
N VAL A 59 11.99 6.08 -1.97
CA VAL A 59 10.55 5.88 -2.23
C VAL A 59 10.27 5.92 -3.73
N SER A 60 10.90 6.85 -4.44
CA SER A 60 10.72 7.05 -5.88
C SER A 60 11.20 5.86 -6.70
N GLN A 61 12.31 5.20 -6.34
CA GLN A 61 12.83 4.01 -7.02
C GLN A 61 11.86 2.82 -6.91
N LEU A 62 11.39 2.51 -5.69
CA LEU A 62 10.41 1.46 -5.47
C LEU A 62 9.11 1.72 -6.23
N SER A 63 8.62 2.97 -6.21
CA SER A 63 7.39 3.36 -6.90
C SER A 63 7.50 3.19 -8.41
N ARG A 64 8.56 3.74 -9.02
CA ARG A 64 8.78 3.68 -10.48
C ARG A 64 8.80 2.24 -11.01
N TRP A 65 9.50 1.36 -10.32
CA TRP A 65 9.55 -0.05 -10.71
C TRP A 65 8.17 -0.71 -10.57
N SER A 66 7.51 -0.49 -9.46
CA SER A 66 6.23 -1.09 -9.14
C SER A 66 5.09 -0.66 -10.08
N GLU A 67 5.08 0.61 -10.50
CA GLU A 67 4.08 1.15 -11.43
C GLU A 67 4.01 0.32 -12.73
N GLY A 68 5.17 -0.13 -13.24
CA GLY A 68 5.27 -0.96 -14.43
C GLY A 68 4.79 -2.40 -14.25
N VAL A 69 4.70 -2.89 -13.01
CA VAL A 69 4.32 -4.28 -12.70
C VAL A 69 2.80 -4.43 -12.54
N TYR A 70 2.10 -3.41 -12.08
CA TYR A 70 0.67 -3.51 -11.75
C TYR A 70 -0.22 -3.99 -12.90
N PRO A 71 -0.04 -3.56 -14.17
CA PRO A 71 -0.87 -4.05 -15.28
C PRO A 71 -0.80 -5.57 -15.45
N THR A 72 0.42 -6.12 -15.46
CA THR A 72 0.65 -7.56 -15.64
C THR A 72 0.24 -8.37 -14.41
N LEU A 73 0.47 -7.85 -13.21
CA LEU A 73 0.02 -8.47 -11.96
C LEU A 73 -1.51 -8.56 -11.91
N ALA A 74 -2.21 -7.48 -12.26
CA ALA A 74 -3.67 -7.46 -12.25
C ALA A 74 -4.26 -8.46 -13.26
N LEU A 75 -3.69 -8.53 -14.46
CA LEU A 75 -4.10 -9.49 -15.49
C LEU A 75 -3.86 -10.93 -15.02
N ARG A 76 -2.66 -11.22 -14.52
CA ARG A 76 -2.31 -12.54 -13.97
C ARG A 76 -3.31 -12.98 -12.89
N LEU A 77 -3.58 -12.10 -11.93
CA LEU A 77 -4.51 -12.42 -10.84
C LEU A 77 -5.94 -12.69 -11.34
N LEU A 78 -6.41 -11.90 -12.32
CA LEU A 78 -7.69 -12.15 -12.97
C LEU A 78 -7.73 -13.52 -13.66
N GLU A 79 -6.71 -13.87 -14.43
CA GLU A 79 -6.62 -15.14 -15.14
C GLU A 79 -6.54 -16.34 -14.18
N GLU A 80 -5.74 -16.22 -13.11
CA GLU A 80 -5.51 -17.33 -12.18
C GLU A 80 -6.63 -17.49 -11.12
N THR A 81 -7.44 -16.45 -10.85
CA THR A 81 -8.44 -16.48 -9.77
C THR A 81 -9.87 -16.14 -10.18
N GLY A 82 -10.06 -15.60 -11.37
CA GLY A 82 -11.36 -15.05 -11.81
C GLY A 82 -11.74 -13.73 -11.12
N ILE A 83 -10.87 -13.15 -10.27
CA ILE A 83 -11.14 -11.92 -9.52
C ILE A 83 -10.36 -10.76 -10.16
N ASP A 84 -11.07 -9.83 -10.82
CA ASP A 84 -10.47 -8.62 -11.39
C ASP A 84 -10.07 -7.64 -10.27
N PRO A 85 -8.77 -7.32 -10.08
CA PRO A 85 -8.33 -6.27 -9.15
C PRO A 85 -8.77 -4.86 -9.55
N GLU A 86 -9.45 -4.72 -10.67
CA GLU A 86 -9.89 -3.44 -11.25
C GLU A 86 -8.71 -2.46 -11.44
N TYR A 87 -7.61 -2.92 -12.03
CA TYR A 87 -6.56 -2.00 -12.47
C TYR A 87 -7.10 -1.15 -13.63
N ARG A 88 -7.09 0.16 -13.45
CA ARG A 88 -7.58 1.11 -14.44
C ARG A 88 -6.55 2.24 -14.61
N GLN A 89 -6.01 2.37 -15.81
CA GLN A 89 -5.08 3.45 -16.20
C GLN A 89 -5.86 4.53 -16.94
N LYS A 90 -6.42 5.47 -16.19
CA LYS A 90 -7.25 6.56 -16.71
C LYS A 90 -6.59 7.94 -16.53
N GLY A 91 -5.39 7.97 -15.95
CA GLY A 91 -4.66 9.18 -15.62
C GLY A 91 -5.14 9.84 -14.32
N LEU A 92 -4.43 10.91 -13.96
CA LEU A 92 -4.73 11.74 -12.80
C LEU A 92 -4.64 13.22 -13.18
N LEU A 93 -5.64 13.98 -12.74
CA LEU A 93 -5.64 15.44 -12.74
C LEU A 93 -5.20 15.96 -11.38
N TYR A 94 -4.17 16.78 -11.35
CA TYR A 94 -3.77 17.55 -10.18
C TYR A 94 -4.31 18.97 -10.33
N LEU A 95 -5.09 19.42 -9.38
CA LEU A 95 -5.65 20.77 -9.34
C LEU A 95 -4.98 21.60 -8.25
N ASN A 96 -4.74 22.87 -8.48
CA ASN A 96 -4.12 23.81 -7.54
C ASN A 96 -2.73 23.36 -7.08
N VAL A 97 -1.81 23.14 -8.00
CA VAL A 97 -0.44 22.70 -7.70
C VAL A 97 0.45 23.93 -7.54
N ASP A 98 1.00 24.13 -6.33
CA ASP A 98 1.84 25.29 -6.02
C ASP A 98 3.31 25.11 -6.45
N ASP A 99 3.76 23.85 -6.58
CA ASP A 99 5.13 23.46 -6.96
C ASP A 99 5.19 22.78 -8.34
N ASP A 100 4.37 23.25 -9.27
CA ASP A 100 4.21 22.67 -10.61
C ASP A 100 5.49 22.74 -11.46
N ASP A 101 6.35 23.77 -11.30
CA ASP A 101 7.66 23.81 -11.95
C ASP A 101 8.59 22.70 -11.47
N ALA A 102 8.59 22.40 -10.16
CA ALA A 102 9.33 21.29 -9.60
C ALA A 102 8.78 19.94 -10.11
N ALA A 103 7.46 19.80 -10.20
CA ALA A 103 6.79 18.62 -10.75
C ALA A 103 7.19 18.38 -12.21
N LEU A 104 7.16 19.41 -13.05
CA LEU A 104 7.55 19.33 -14.47
C LEU A 104 9.04 19.05 -14.64
N HIS A 105 9.89 19.62 -13.79
CA HIS A 105 11.33 19.33 -13.79
C HIS A 105 11.58 17.86 -13.47
N TRP A 106 10.99 17.35 -12.38
CA TRP A 106 11.04 15.94 -12.00
C TRP A 106 10.56 15.02 -13.13
N ALA A 107 9.44 15.35 -13.77
CA ALA A 107 8.88 14.55 -14.85
C ALA A 107 9.83 14.46 -16.05
N ARG A 108 10.45 15.59 -16.44
CA ARG A 108 11.45 15.62 -17.52
C ARG A 108 12.67 14.77 -17.21
N GLN A 109 13.19 14.85 -15.99
CA GLN A 109 14.35 14.03 -15.55
C GLN A 109 14.07 12.54 -15.65
N LEU A 110 12.83 12.12 -15.38
CA LEU A 110 12.44 10.71 -15.35
C LEU A 110 11.72 10.23 -16.61
N GLY A 111 11.56 11.07 -17.62
CA GLY A 111 10.81 10.74 -18.84
C GLY A 111 9.32 10.44 -18.57
N LYS A 112 8.73 11.03 -17.52
CA LYS A 112 7.31 10.83 -17.18
C LYS A 112 6.45 11.81 -17.97
N PRO A 113 5.32 11.36 -18.55
CA PRO A 113 4.40 12.23 -19.27
C PRO A 113 3.55 13.03 -18.26
N LEU A 114 4.06 14.16 -17.82
CA LEU A 114 3.37 15.15 -16.99
C LEU A 114 3.37 16.48 -17.70
N GLU A 115 2.21 17.09 -17.83
CA GLU A 115 2.05 18.35 -18.55
C GLU A 115 1.16 19.33 -17.79
N ARG A 116 1.46 20.63 -17.92
CA ARG A 116 0.60 21.71 -17.42
C ARG A 116 -0.59 21.84 -18.36
N VAL A 117 -1.78 21.95 -17.78
CA VAL A 117 -3.04 22.03 -18.51
C VAL A 117 -3.89 23.20 -18.01
N ASP A 118 -4.78 23.67 -18.85
CA ASP A 118 -5.72 24.75 -18.51
C ASP A 118 -7.10 24.22 -18.07
N ALA A 119 -7.96 25.13 -17.66
CA ALA A 119 -9.31 24.80 -17.20
C ALA A 119 -10.17 24.13 -18.29
N SER A 120 -9.96 24.49 -19.56
CA SER A 120 -10.67 23.90 -20.70
C SER A 120 -10.29 22.42 -20.85
N PHE A 121 -9.01 22.10 -20.76
CA PHE A 121 -8.54 20.71 -20.77
C PHE A 121 -9.08 19.91 -19.58
N VAL A 122 -9.06 20.49 -18.37
CA VAL A 122 -9.62 19.84 -17.16
C VAL A 122 -11.09 19.51 -17.40
N HIS A 123 -11.90 20.46 -17.85
CA HIS A 123 -13.32 20.24 -18.13
C HIS A 123 -13.55 19.21 -19.25
N GLN A 124 -12.73 19.21 -20.31
CA GLN A 124 -12.82 18.20 -21.36
C GLN A 124 -12.52 16.78 -20.84
N LYS A 125 -11.54 16.66 -19.96
CA LYS A 125 -11.14 15.35 -19.38
C LYS A 125 -12.12 14.89 -18.31
N GLU A 126 -12.55 15.79 -17.42
CA GLU A 126 -13.41 15.51 -16.29
C GLU A 126 -14.43 16.64 -16.11
N PRO A 127 -15.58 16.56 -16.82
CA PRO A 127 -16.58 17.62 -16.83
C PRO A 127 -17.12 18.02 -15.45
N GLU A 128 -17.17 17.08 -14.53
CA GLU A 128 -17.67 17.29 -13.16
C GLU A 128 -16.60 17.84 -12.20
N ALA A 129 -15.33 17.92 -12.63
CA ALA A 129 -14.29 18.49 -11.79
C ALA A 129 -14.48 20.02 -11.66
N ALA A 130 -14.29 20.52 -10.43
CA ALA A 130 -14.24 21.97 -10.20
C ALA A 130 -13.13 22.61 -11.04
N ALA A 131 -13.38 23.81 -11.53
CA ALA A 131 -12.36 24.59 -12.23
C ALA A 131 -11.14 24.81 -11.33
N PRO A 132 -9.90 24.67 -11.85
CA PRO A 132 -8.72 24.95 -11.07
C PRO A 132 -8.65 26.43 -10.72
N GLY A 133 -8.34 26.73 -9.45
CA GLY A 133 -8.07 28.09 -8.98
C GLY A 133 -6.62 28.53 -9.18
N GLY A 134 -5.76 27.63 -9.65
CA GLY A 134 -4.34 27.81 -9.87
C GLY A 134 -3.83 26.85 -10.96
N SER A 135 -2.54 26.48 -10.90
CA SER A 135 -1.95 25.56 -11.87
C SER A 135 -2.58 24.16 -11.78
N ALA A 136 -2.84 23.55 -12.94
CA ALA A 136 -3.29 22.17 -13.05
C ALA A 136 -2.29 21.35 -13.88
N LEU A 137 -2.12 20.07 -13.47
CA LEU A 137 -1.23 19.13 -14.14
C LEU A 137 -2.01 17.87 -14.54
N TRP A 138 -1.62 17.28 -15.66
CA TRP A 138 -2.16 16.04 -16.18
C TRP A 138 -1.08 14.96 -16.28
N MET A 139 -1.32 13.79 -15.67
CA MET A 139 -0.49 12.61 -15.78
C MET A 139 -1.30 11.46 -16.40
N PRO A 140 -1.17 11.20 -17.71
CA PRO A 140 -2.01 10.23 -18.44
C PRO A 140 -1.75 8.77 -18.05
N THR A 141 -0.55 8.44 -17.60
CA THR A 141 -0.13 7.07 -17.33
C THR A 141 -0.47 6.55 -15.94
N LEU A 142 -1.05 7.39 -15.07
CA LEU A 142 -1.37 6.98 -13.73
C LEU A 142 -2.54 5.99 -13.71
N GLY A 143 -2.35 4.91 -12.94
CA GLY A 143 -3.36 3.88 -12.71
C GLY A 143 -3.89 3.87 -11.28
N SER A 144 -4.97 3.15 -11.09
CA SER A 144 -5.50 2.78 -9.77
C SER A 144 -5.96 1.33 -9.75
N VAL A 145 -5.97 0.73 -8.56
CA VAL A 145 -6.53 -0.63 -8.32
C VAL A 145 -7.61 -0.54 -7.26
N ARG A 146 -8.52 -1.52 -7.23
CA ARG A 146 -9.48 -1.66 -6.15
C ARG A 146 -8.89 -2.54 -5.05
N ASN A 147 -8.42 -1.92 -3.98
CA ASN A 147 -7.71 -2.57 -2.88
C ASN A 147 -8.39 -3.84 -2.33
N PRO A 148 -9.70 -3.82 -2.00
CA PRO A 148 -10.39 -5.02 -1.53
C PRO A 148 -10.33 -6.18 -2.53
N ARG A 149 -10.46 -5.92 -3.82
CA ARG A 149 -10.42 -6.94 -4.88
C ARG A 149 -9.02 -7.48 -5.11
N LEU A 150 -8.00 -6.60 -5.07
CA LEU A 150 -6.60 -7.02 -5.11
C LEU A 150 -6.27 -7.97 -3.94
N GLY A 151 -6.70 -7.61 -2.72
CA GLY A 151 -6.51 -8.47 -1.54
C GLY A 151 -7.22 -9.81 -1.67
N GLN A 152 -8.46 -9.83 -2.18
CA GLN A 152 -9.22 -11.04 -2.45
C GLN A 152 -8.54 -11.93 -3.51
N ALA A 153 -8.05 -11.35 -4.60
CA ALA A 153 -7.36 -12.07 -5.67
C ALA A 153 -6.04 -12.68 -5.17
N LEU A 154 -5.22 -11.91 -4.44
CA LEU A 154 -3.98 -12.42 -3.83
C LEU A 154 -4.26 -13.58 -2.86
N ARG A 155 -5.26 -13.42 -1.97
CA ARG A 155 -5.66 -14.45 -1.03
C ARG A 155 -6.13 -15.73 -1.75
N ALA A 156 -6.99 -15.59 -2.76
CA ALA A 156 -7.52 -16.72 -3.54
C ALA A 156 -6.38 -17.45 -4.27
N ARG A 157 -5.44 -16.70 -4.86
CA ARG A 157 -4.27 -17.28 -5.52
C ARG A 157 -3.41 -18.08 -4.56
N LEU A 158 -3.07 -17.50 -3.40
CA LEU A 158 -2.25 -18.17 -2.37
C LEU A 158 -2.93 -19.44 -1.84
N ALA A 159 -4.24 -19.39 -1.59
CA ALA A 159 -5.00 -20.54 -1.12
C ALA A 159 -5.06 -21.71 -2.14
N ALA A 160 -4.85 -21.43 -3.42
CA ALA A 160 -4.81 -22.44 -4.49
C ALA A 160 -3.40 -23.03 -4.71
N MET A 161 -2.35 -22.48 -4.09
CA MET A 161 -0.97 -22.96 -4.27
C MET A 161 -0.66 -24.11 -3.30
N PRO A 162 -0.19 -25.27 -3.79
CA PRO A 162 0.06 -26.46 -2.95
C PRO A 162 1.21 -26.29 -1.96
N ASN A 163 2.12 -25.36 -2.22
CA ASN A 163 3.27 -25.03 -1.37
C ASN A 163 3.02 -23.84 -0.43
N VAL A 164 1.75 -23.42 -0.27
CA VAL A 164 1.36 -22.34 0.65
C VAL A 164 0.36 -22.83 1.67
N THR A 165 0.68 -22.64 2.95
CA THR A 165 -0.26 -22.80 4.07
C THR A 165 -0.68 -21.42 4.56
N LEU A 166 -1.95 -21.08 4.39
CA LEU A 166 -2.53 -19.81 4.82
C LEU A 166 -3.33 -20.01 6.10
N ILE A 167 -2.93 -19.39 7.19
CA ILE A 167 -3.57 -19.52 8.50
C ILE A 167 -4.11 -18.15 8.95
N GLU A 168 -5.40 -17.96 8.80
CA GLU A 168 -6.11 -16.75 9.26
C GLU A 168 -6.61 -16.94 10.70
N GLN A 169 -7.00 -15.85 11.37
CA GLN A 169 -7.39 -15.82 12.79
C GLN A 169 -6.26 -16.34 13.71
N CYS A 170 -5.01 -16.22 13.25
CA CYS A 170 -3.82 -16.74 13.90
C CYS A 170 -2.95 -15.58 14.41
N SER A 171 -3.04 -15.31 15.70
CA SER A 171 -2.32 -14.22 16.35
C SER A 171 -0.98 -14.70 16.91
N VAL A 172 0.10 -14.08 16.49
CA VAL A 172 1.44 -14.31 17.08
C VAL A 172 1.45 -13.75 18.50
N GLN A 173 1.86 -14.57 19.47
CA GLN A 173 1.97 -14.26 20.89
C GLN A 173 3.43 -14.04 21.32
N GLY A 174 4.39 -14.67 20.61
CA GLY A 174 5.81 -14.54 20.89
C GLY A 174 6.68 -15.24 19.86
N PHE A 175 7.99 -14.99 19.93
CA PHE A 175 8.98 -15.68 19.11
C PHE A 175 9.57 -16.85 19.86
N ILE A 176 9.74 -17.98 19.19
CA ILE A 176 10.39 -19.18 19.74
C ILE A 176 11.87 -19.12 19.40
N GLN A 177 12.72 -19.06 20.41
CA GLN A 177 14.16 -19.04 20.25
C GLN A 177 14.78 -20.35 20.74
N ARG A 178 15.71 -20.92 19.99
CA ARG A 178 16.51 -22.10 20.37
C ARG A 178 17.96 -21.83 20.02
N GLN A 179 18.85 -21.98 20.98
CA GLN A 179 20.30 -21.78 20.81
C GLN A 179 20.65 -20.42 20.17
N GLY A 180 19.98 -19.35 20.58
CA GLY A 180 20.20 -17.99 20.07
C GLY A 180 19.64 -17.70 18.67
N ARG A 181 18.91 -18.63 18.06
CA ARG A 181 18.25 -18.46 16.76
C ARG A 181 16.73 -18.48 16.93
N VAL A 182 16.03 -17.62 16.20
CA VAL A 182 14.56 -17.67 16.11
C VAL A 182 14.19 -18.83 15.18
N VAL A 183 13.37 -19.77 15.68
CA VAL A 183 12.98 -20.97 14.93
C VAL A 183 11.49 -21.01 14.59
N GLY A 184 10.74 -20.00 15.03
CA GLY A 184 9.30 -19.91 14.78
C GLY A 184 8.63 -18.90 15.68
N VAL A 185 7.31 -18.99 15.72
CA VAL A 185 6.45 -18.20 16.61
C VAL A 185 5.47 -19.09 17.36
N ASP A 186 5.15 -18.69 18.59
CA ASP A 186 3.99 -19.18 19.34
C ASP A 186 2.75 -18.37 18.92
N THR A 187 1.64 -19.07 18.73
CA THR A 187 0.38 -18.46 18.29
C THR A 187 -0.80 -19.02 19.09
N ASN A 188 -1.95 -18.34 19.01
CA ASN A 188 -3.20 -18.87 19.58
C ASN A 188 -3.68 -20.18 18.91
N GLN A 189 -3.01 -20.65 17.84
CA GLN A 189 -3.30 -21.91 17.15
C GLN A 189 -2.12 -22.90 17.24
N GLY A 190 -1.19 -22.68 18.19
CA GLY A 190 0.01 -23.49 18.40
C GLY A 190 1.25 -22.95 17.71
N GLU A 191 2.35 -23.66 17.88
CA GLU A 191 3.65 -23.27 17.35
C GLU A 191 3.69 -23.35 15.81
N GLN A 192 4.25 -22.32 15.17
CA GLN A 192 4.56 -22.31 13.74
C GLN A 192 6.07 -22.21 13.58
N LEU A 193 6.68 -23.26 13.01
CA LEU A 193 8.14 -23.36 12.88
C LEU A 193 8.57 -23.17 11.42
N ALA A 194 9.70 -22.45 11.19
CA ALA A 194 10.29 -22.26 9.88
C ALA A 194 11.80 -22.01 9.97
N GLU A 195 12.49 -22.13 8.84
CA GLU A 195 13.92 -21.82 8.75
C GLU A 195 14.19 -20.33 8.79
N GLN A 196 13.35 -19.55 8.12
CA GLN A 196 13.42 -18.09 8.03
C GLN A 196 12.05 -17.46 8.31
N LEU A 197 12.05 -16.31 8.97
CA LEU A 197 10.85 -15.57 9.32
C LEU A 197 10.83 -14.22 8.61
N VAL A 198 9.65 -13.79 8.16
CA VAL A 198 9.44 -12.47 7.54
C VAL A 198 8.34 -11.73 8.26
N VAL A 199 8.65 -10.60 8.88
CA VAL A 199 7.69 -9.76 9.60
C VAL A 199 7.11 -8.70 8.66
N CYS A 200 5.84 -8.88 8.28
CA CYS A 200 5.04 -7.98 7.45
C CYS A 200 3.87 -7.36 8.25
N GLY A 201 4.09 -7.05 9.52
CA GLY A 201 3.07 -6.68 10.50
C GLY A 201 2.43 -5.30 10.31
N GLY A 202 2.73 -4.56 9.22
CA GLY A 202 2.17 -3.25 8.95
C GLY A 202 2.35 -2.29 10.13
N ALA A 203 1.27 -1.66 10.59
CA ALA A 203 1.29 -0.73 11.73
C ALA A 203 1.65 -1.40 13.07
N TRP A 204 1.54 -2.72 13.16
CA TRP A 204 1.87 -3.52 14.35
C TRP A 204 3.28 -4.13 14.32
N ALA A 205 4.08 -3.84 13.29
CA ALA A 205 5.42 -4.40 13.14
C ALA A 205 6.34 -4.08 14.34
N ALA A 206 6.24 -2.87 14.88
CA ALA A 206 7.00 -2.48 16.08
C ALA A 206 6.64 -3.32 17.28
N GLN A 207 5.36 -3.48 17.60
CA GLN A 207 4.88 -4.30 18.72
C GLN A 207 5.29 -5.78 18.59
N LEU A 208 5.24 -6.33 17.38
CA LEU A 208 5.70 -7.71 17.15
C LEU A 208 7.19 -7.87 17.48
N LEU A 209 8.03 -6.94 17.08
CA LEU A 209 9.48 -7.01 17.28
C LEU A 209 9.94 -6.70 18.71
N GLU A 210 9.07 -6.12 19.57
CA GLU A 210 9.35 -5.99 21.01
C GLU A 210 9.67 -7.33 21.66
N GLY A 211 9.04 -8.42 21.19
CA GLY A 211 9.33 -9.80 21.64
C GLY A 211 10.76 -10.29 21.34
N LEU A 212 11.50 -9.59 20.49
CA LEU A 212 12.93 -9.81 20.21
C LEU A 212 13.82 -8.70 20.78
N ASN A 213 13.30 -7.78 21.57
CA ASN A 213 13.97 -6.56 22.05
C ASN A 213 14.48 -5.65 20.89
N VAL A 214 13.85 -5.73 19.72
CA VAL A 214 14.17 -4.87 18.58
C VAL A 214 13.20 -3.68 18.57
N ARG A 215 13.75 -2.48 18.68
CA ARG A 215 12.99 -1.24 18.56
C ARG A 215 12.88 -0.83 17.10
N LEU A 216 11.67 -0.85 16.56
CA LEU A 216 11.40 -0.44 15.19
C LEU A 216 10.66 0.90 15.19
N PRO A 217 11.16 1.96 14.52
CA PRO A 217 10.49 3.25 14.47
C PRO A 217 9.35 3.26 13.42
N VAL A 218 8.39 2.35 13.60
CA VAL A 218 7.15 2.29 12.82
C VAL A 218 5.98 2.50 13.77
N ARG A 219 5.12 3.47 13.45
CA ARG A 219 3.97 3.82 14.24
C ARG A 219 2.67 3.84 13.44
N PRO A 220 1.51 3.60 14.07
CA PRO A 220 0.22 3.74 13.40
C PRO A 220 -0.08 5.22 13.11
N VAL A 221 -0.47 5.51 11.87
CA VAL A 221 -0.99 6.82 11.48
C VAL A 221 -2.36 6.63 10.88
N LYS A 222 -3.40 7.05 11.62
CA LYS A 222 -4.80 6.89 11.23
C LYS A 222 -5.13 7.75 10.01
N GLY A 223 -5.98 7.23 9.16
CA GLY A 223 -6.59 7.98 8.07
C GLY A 223 -8.00 7.52 7.82
N GLN A 224 -8.92 8.48 7.80
CA GLN A 224 -10.32 8.23 7.51
C GLN A 224 -10.60 8.53 6.03
N MET A 225 -11.51 7.75 5.47
CA MET A 225 -11.99 7.87 4.09
C MET A 225 -13.48 7.69 4.04
N ILE A 226 -14.13 8.30 3.06
CA ILE A 226 -15.54 8.07 2.73
C ILE A 226 -15.68 7.56 1.30
N ALA A 227 -16.81 6.95 1.00
CA ALA A 227 -17.22 6.64 -0.35
C ALA A 227 -18.64 7.12 -0.60
N TYR A 228 -18.82 7.81 -1.72
CA TYR A 228 -20.15 8.15 -2.24
C TYR A 228 -20.67 7.06 -3.15
N GLN A 229 -21.97 6.87 -3.18
CA GLN A 229 -22.65 6.17 -4.26
C GLN A 229 -23.14 7.18 -5.27
N ALA A 230 -22.55 7.17 -6.46
CA ALA A 230 -22.91 8.07 -7.55
C ALA A 230 -23.31 7.27 -8.80
N PRO A 231 -23.92 7.90 -9.81
CA PRO A 231 -24.13 7.26 -11.11
C PRO A 231 -22.78 6.79 -11.69
N PRO A 232 -22.69 5.55 -12.22
CA PRO A 232 -21.48 5.06 -12.86
C PRO A 232 -21.02 6.00 -13.97
N GLY A 233 -19.74 6.39 -13.95
CA GLY A 233 -19.17 7.29 -14.96
C GLY A 233 -19.29 8.78 -14.66
N LEU A 234 -19.91 9.19 -13.53
CA LEU A 234 -19.93 10.59 -13.10
C LEU A 234 -18.51 11.17 -13.01
N VAL A 235 -17.58 10.39 -12.46
CA VAL A 235 -16.15 10.68 -12.45
C VAL A 235 -15.42 9.53 -13.13
N GLN A 236 -14.49 9.83 -14.05
CA GLN A 236 -13.84 8.81 -14.88
C GLN A 236 -12.39 8.56 -14.50
N ARG A 237 -11.73 9.49 -13.81
CA ARG A 237 -10.31 9.42 -13.44
C ARG A 237 -10.07 9.95 -12.05
N VAL A 238 -8.86 9.72 -11.55
CA VAL A 238 -8.47 10.27 -10.25
C VAL A 238 -8.31 11.78 -10.37
N VAL A 239 -8.94 12.52 -9.46
CA VAL A 239 -8.76 13.97 -9.33
C VAL A 239 -8.19 14.26 -7.94
N LEU A 240 -7.07 14.97 -7.89
CA LEU A 240 -6.36 15.37 -6.68
C LEU A 240 -6.36 16.90 -6.56
N LYS A 241 -6.75 17.42 -5.41
CA LYS A 241 -6.75 18.85 -5.09
C LYS A 241 -6.41 19.04 -3.61
N ASP A 242 -5.47 19.90 -3.31
CA ASP A 242 -5.10 20.31 -1.93
C ASP A 242 -4.83 19.09 -0.99
N GLY A 243 -4.16 18.05 -1.52
CA GLY A 243 -3.84 16.82 -0.77
C GLY A 243 -5.00 15.85 -0.57
N ARG A 244 -6.20 16.16 -1.07
CA ARG A 244 -7.39 15.31 -1.09
C ARG A 244 -7.64 14.77 -2.50
N TYR A 245 -8.28 13.62 -2.59
CA TYR A 245 -8.52 12.96 -3.87
C TYR A 245 -9.93 12.37 -3.96
N VAL A 246 -10.43 12.28 -5.20
CA VAL A 246 -11.59 11.49 -5.58
C VAL A 246 -11.13 10.38 -6.53
N ILE A 247 -11.49 9.13 -6.23
CA ILE A 247 -11.08 7.95 -7.01
C ILE A 247 -12.32 7.18 -7.45
N PRO A 248 -12.61 7.07 -8.75
CA PRO A 248 -13.76 6.34 -9.25
C PRO A 248 -13.56 4.81 -9.22
N ARG A 249 -14.69 4.10 -9.05
CA ARG A 249 -14.82 2.65 -9.23
C ARG A 249 -15.86 2.35 -10.32
N SER A 250 -15.76 1.16 -10.90
CA SER A 250 -16.63 0.77 -12.03
C SER A 250 -18.12 0.64 -11.64
N ASP A 251 -18.42 0.44 -10.36
CA ASP A 251 -19.79 0.30 -9.81
C ASP A 251 -20.41 1.62 -9.34
N GLY A 252 -19.77 2.76 -9.61
CA GLY A 252 -20.25 4.08 -9.23
C GLY A 252 -19.81 4.52 -7.83
N LEU A 253 -19.06 3.70 -7.09
CA LEU A 253 -18.43 4.17 -5.86
C LEU A 253 -17.34 5.19 -6.18
N LEU A 254 -17.37 6.33 -5.49
CA LEU A 254 -16.35 7.37 -5.56
C LEU A 254 -15.70 7.50 -4.18
N LEU A 255 -14.43 7.07 -4.08
CA LEU A 255 -13.67 7.11 -2.84
C LEU A 255 -13.06 8.51 -2.65
N VAL A 256 -13.22 9.06 -1.46
CA VAL A 256 -12.65 10.36 -1.09
C VAL A 256 -11.75 10.20 0.13
N GLY A 257 -10.57 10.74 0.05
CA GLY A 257 -9.59 10.62 1.14
C GLY A 257 -8.52 11.69 1.10
N SER A 258 -7.80 11.72 2.14
CA SER A 258 -7.93 11.07 3.46
C SER A 258 -7.50 12.01 4.57
N THR A 259 -7.93 11.74 5.79
CA THR A 259 -7.38 12.43 6.96
C THR A 259 -5.98 11.89 7.30
N LEU A 260 -5.31 12.56 8.22
CA LEU A 260 -4.01 12.15 8.75
C LEU A 260 -3.99 12.52 10.24
N GLU A 261 -4.00 11.49 11.09
CA GLU A 261 -4.22 11.63 12.53
C GLU A 261 -3.26 10.75 13.33
N GLU A 262 -2.72 11.31 14.41
CA GLU A 262 -1.91 10.58 15.39
C GLU A 262 -2.83 10.08 16.53
N ALA A 263 -3.55 9.00 16.29
CA ALA A 263 -4.55 8.42 17.18
C ALA A 263 -4.16 7.03 17.74
N GLY A 264 -2.88 6.67 17.67
CA GLY A 264 -2.44 5.33 18.05
C GLY A 264 -3.16 4.26 17.23
N PHE A 265 -3.61 3.19 17.88
CA PHE A 265 -4.29 2.08 17.21
C PHE A 265 -5.83 2.24 17.12
N ASP A 266 -6.36 3.41 17.50
CA ASP A 266 -7.80 3.68 17.35
C ASP A 266 -8.20 3.80 15.88
N LYS A 267 -9.25 3.07 15.50
CA LYS A 267 -9.85 3.07 14.16
C LYS A 267 -11.29 3.61 14.16
N ALA A 268 -11.75 4.19 15.25
CA ALA A 268 -13.07 4.81 15.28
C ALA A 268 -13.13 5.95 14.26
N THR A 269 -14.23 6.07 13.57
CA THR A 269 -14.55 7.22 12.71
C THR A 269 -15.28 8.28 13.51
N ASP A 270 -15.17 9.55 13.09
CA ASP A 270 -15.81 10.68 13.76
C ASP A 270 -16.48 11.64 12.77
N GLU A 271 -17.41 12.45 13.29
CA GLU A 271 -18.21 13.37 12.49
C GLU A 271 -17.38 14.54 11.93
N GLU A 272 -16.34 15.00 12.64
CA GLU A 272 -15.48 16.08 12.18
C GLU A 272 -14.75 15.69 10.89
N ALA A 273 -14.18 14.48 10.87
CA ALA A 273 -13.55 13.91 9.69
C ALA A 273 -14.55 13.73 8.54
N LEU A 274 -15.76 13.22 8.84
CA LEU A 274 -16.82 13.08 7.84
C LEU A 274 -17.14 14.41 7.16
N VAL A 275 -17.40 15.47 7.96
CA VAL A 275 -17.70 16.81 7.45
C VAL A 275 -16.54 17.38 6.63
N SER A 276 -15.29 17.22 7.11
CA SER A 276 -14.08 17.65 6.40
C SER A 276 -13.93 16.94 5.04
N LEU A 277 -14.15 15.64 5.00
CA LEU A 277 -14.05 14.84 3.77
C LEU A 277 -15.17 15.18 2.78
N LYS A 278 -16.40 15.37 3.24
CA LYS A 278 -17.52 15.83 2.40
C LYS A 278 -17.23 17.18 1.75
N ARG A 279 -16.78 18.15 2.54
CA ARG A 279 -16.38 19.48 2.02
C ARG A 279 -15.27 19.36 0.97
N SER A 280 -14.28 18.49 1.20
CA SER A 280 -13.21 18.27 0.23
C SER A 280 -13.75 17.62 -1.06
N ALA A 281 -14.65 16.66 -0.94
CA ALA A 281 -15.30 16.01 -2.07
C ALA A 281 -16.04 17.02 -2.97
N GLU A 282 -16.88 17.85 -2.37
CA GLU A 282 -17.66 18.88 -3.05
C GLU A 282 -16.77 19.96 -3.69
N ASN A 283 -15.65 20.30 -3.05
CA ASN A 283 -14.66 21.21 -3.61
C ASN A 283 -13.89 20.63 -4.81
N ILE A 284 -13.81 19.30 -4.94
CA ILE A 284 -13.17 18.62 -6.07
C ILE A 284 -14.19 18.33 -7.15
N ILE A 285 -15.33 17.76 -6.79
CA ILE A 285 -16.44 17.34 -7.67
C ILE A 285 -17.75 17.90 -7.07
N PRO A 286 -18.21 19.09 -7.49
CA PRO A 286 -19.39 19.74 -6.91
C PRO A 286 -20.67 18.88 -6.95
N ALA A 287 -20.84 18.06 -7.98
CA ALA A 287 -21.98 17.15 -8.13
C ALA A 287 -22.10 16.11 -7.00
N LEU A 288 -21.08 15.92 -6.16
CA LEU A 288 -21.15 15.03 -4.99
C LEU A 288 -22.00 15.58 -3.85
N ALA A 289 -22.34 16.87 -3.86
CA ALA A 289 -23.27 17.44 -2.89
C ALA A 289 -24.65 16.74 -2.91
N ASP A 290 -25.07 16.27 -4.07
CA ASP A 290 -26.35 15.59 -4.29
C ASP A 290 -26.28 14.05 -4.15
N CYS A 291 -25.08 13.49 -3.89
CA CYS A 291 -24.87 12.06 -3.78
C CYS A 291 -24.82 11.60 -2.30
N PRO A 292 -25.38 10.42 -1.99
CA PRO A 292 -25.30 9.89 -0.63
C PRO A 292 -23.90 9.34 -0.32
N VAL A 293 -23.42 9.57 0.91
CA VAL A 293 -22.26 8.86 1.45
C VAL A 293 -22.69 7.45 1.81
N ALA A 294 -22.12 6.46 1.12
CA ALA A 294 -22.42 5.04 1.34
C ALA A 294 -21.56 4.41 2.44
N HIS A 295 -20.30 4.86 2.59
CA HIS A 295 -19.37 4.27 3.54
C HIS A 295 -18.47 5.32 4.18
N HIS A 296 -18.12 5.10 5.46
CA HIS A 296 -17.11 5.86 6.21
C HIS A 296 -16.26 4.85 7.00
N TRP A 297 -14.94 4.89 6.85
CA TRP A 297 -14.02 3.96 7.52
C TRP A 297 -12.67 4.61 7.83
N ALA A 298 -11.91 3.95 8.69
CA ALA A 298 -10.54 4.32 9.01
C ALA A 298 -9.58 3.15 8.79
N GLY A 299 -8.32 3.48 8.52
CA GLY A 299 -7.21 2.55 8.45
C GLY A 299 -5.95 3.11 9.11
N LEU A 300 -5.03 2.23 9.50
CA LEU A 300 -3.78 2.59 10.16
C LEU A 300 -2.61 2.40 9.20
N ARG A 301 -2.01 3.49 8.75
CA ARG A 301 -0.80 3.46 7.93
C ARG A 301 0.41 3.12 8.80
N PRO A 302 1.32 2.25 8.34
CA PRO A 302 2.58 1.97 9.02
C PRO A 302 3.58 3.12 8.77
N GLY A 303 3.53 4.17 9.59
CA GLY A 303 4.38 5.35 9.46
C GLY A 303 5.83 5.04 9.85
N SER A 304 6.77 5.26 8.94
CA SER A 304 8.22 5.17 9.15
C SER A 304 8.88 6.53 8.98
N PRO A 305 10.11 6.73 9.47
CA PRO A 305 10.88 7.94 9.18
C PRO A 305 10.98 8.17 7.66
N GLU A 306 10.68 9.39 7.22
CA GLU A 306 10.69 9.82 5.82
C GLU A 306 9.79 8.99 4.87
N GLY A 307 8.97 8.07 5.41
CA GLY A 307 8.16 7.14 4.62
C GLY A 307 8.98 6.04 3.92
N ILE A 308 10.25 5.88 4.28
CA ILE A 308 11.14 4.85 3.72
C ILE A 308 10.90 3.53 4.46
N PRO A 309 10.49 2.45 3.79
CA PRO A 309 10.24 1.17 4.45
C PRO A 309 11.53 0.52 4.97
N PHE A 310 11.37 -0.40 5.92
CA PHE A 310 12.42 -1.30 6.38
C PHE A 310 12.30 -2.62 5.61
N ILE A 311 13.36 -2.98 4.87
CA ILE A 311 13.39 -4.18 4.02
C ILE A 311 14.75 -4.87 4.21
N GLY A 312 14.77 -6.07 4.82
CA GLY A 312 15.99 -6.85 5.01
C GLY A 312 16.04 -7.60 6.33
N ALA A 313 17.19 -8.24 6.60
CA ALA A 313 17.43 -9.00 7.82
C ALA A 313 17.62 -8.09 9.03
N LEU A 314 17.17 -8.52 10.19
CA LEU A 314 17.46 -7.84 11.46
C LEU A 314 18.94 -8.06 11.85
N PRO A 315 19.64 -7.02 12.38
CA PRO A 315 21.06 -7.13 12.67
C PRO A 315 21.42 -8.30 13.61
N ASP A 316 20.64 -8.49 14.68
CA ASP A 316 20.91 -9.49 15.71
C ASP A 316 20.24 -10.85 15.41
N PHE A 317 19.39 -10.92 14.39
CA PHE A 317 18.64 -12.13 14.01
C PHE A 317 18.70 -12.33 12.51
N PRO A 318 19.80 -12.86 11.94
CA PRO A 318 20.01 -12.91 10.48
C PRO A 318 19.00 -13.80 9.72
N ASN A 319 18.22 -14.60 10.43
CA ASN A 319 17.14 -15.38 9.84
C ASN A 319 15.74 -14.79 10.08
N VAL A 320 15.66 -13.58 10.64
CA VAL A 320 14.42 -12.81 10.77
C VAL A 320 14.52 -11.57 9.88
N PHE A 321 13.64 -11.49 8.92
CA PHE A 321 13.57 -10.38 7.97
C PHE A 321 12.36 -9.50 8.27
N ILE A 322 12.42 -8.26 7.85
CA ILE A 322 11.31 -7.31 7.95
C ILE A 322 10.98 -6.74 6.57
N ASN A 323 9.69 -6.51 6.34
CA ASN A 323 9.20 -5.70 5.24
C ASN A 323 7.99 -4.89 5.72
N ALA A 324 8.25 -3.71 6.28
CA ALA A 324 7.24 -2.87 6.93
C ALA A 324 7.60 -1.37 6.88
N GLY A 325 6.67 -0.51 7.27
CA GLY A 325 6.92 0.92 7.33
C GLY A 325 6.71 1.68 6.01
N HIS A 326 5.86 1.19 5.13
CA HIS A 326 5.60 1.79 3.81
C HIS A 326 4.75 3.07 3.86
N TYR A 327 4.29 3.48 5.02
CA TYR A 327 3.50 4.66 5.30
C TYR A 327 2.31 4.83 4.34
N ARG A 328 2.27 5.94 3.58
CA ARG A 328 1.17 6.29 2.66
C ARG A 328 1.21 5.54 1.33
N ASN A 329 2.33 4.89 1.03
CA ASN A 329 2.66 4.35 -0.28
C ASN A 329 2.66 2.82 -0.34
N GLY A 330 2.20 2.13 0.72
CA GLY A 330 2.33 0.68 0.86
C GLY A 330 1.79 -0.12 -0.33
N LEU A 331 0.73 0.35 -0.96
CA LEU A 331 0.22 -0.30 -2.16
C LEU A 331 1.21 -0.17 -3.32
N VAL A 332 1.51 1.08 -3.73
CA VAL A 332 2.37 1.29 -4.89
C VAL A 332 3.77 0.73 -4.69
N LEU A 333 4.32 0.71 -3.48
CA LEU A 333 5.66 0.17 -3.22
C LEU A 333 5.68 -1.36 -3.12
N ALA A 334 4.54 -2.03 -2.93
CA ALA A 334 4.47 -3.45 -2.62
C ALA A 334 5.22 -4.34 -3.63
N PRO A 335 5.04 -4.24 -4.95
CA PRO A 335 5.72 -5.11 -5.90
C PRO A 335 7.26 -5.03 -5.81
N ALA A 336 7.83 -3.83 -5.80
CA ALA A 336 9.28 -3.65 -5.73
C ALA A 336 9.84 -4.01 -4.35
N SER A 337 9.15 -3.61 -3.28
CA SER A 337 9.53 -3.88 -1.90
C SER A 337 9.59 -5.39 -1.61
N THR A 338 8.61 -6.15 -2.08
CA THR A 338 8.58 -7.59 -1.90
C THR A 338 9.60 -8.28 -2.80
N HIS A 339 9.81 -7.81 -4.03
CA HIS A 339 10.83 -8.35 -4.92
C HIS A 339 12.23 -8.14 -4.36
N LEU A 340 12.53 -6.94 -3.89
CA LEU A 340 13.81 -6.63 -3.24
C LEU A 340 14.09 -7.51 -2.02
N LEU A 341 13.05 -7.79 -1.20
CA LEU A 341 13.17 -8.70 -0.08
C LEU A 341 13.40 -10.14 -0.52
N VAL A 342 12.62 -10.63 -1.50
CA VAL A 342 12.74 -12.00 -2.01
C VAL A 342 14.10 -12.24 -2.65
N ASP A 343 14.68 -11.27 -3.35
CA ASP A 343 16.04 -11.38 -3.86
C ASP A 343 17.06 -11.61 -2.73
N GLN A 344 16.91 -10.86 -1.60
CA GLN A 344 17.79 -11.06 -0.43
C GLN A 344 17.59 -12.42 0.21
N LEU A 345 16.33 -12.87 0.38
CA LEU A 345 15.98 -14.17 0.97
C LEU A 345 16.52 -15.35 0.18
N LEU A 346 16.55 -15.23 -1.14
CA LEU A 346 17.00 -16.30 -2.06
C LEU A 346 18.45 -16.14 -2.52
N GLY A 347 19.19 -15.15 -1.97
CA GLY A 347 20.58 -14.89 -2.36
C GLY A 347 20.75 -14.46 -3.81
N ARG A 348 19.75 -13.83 -4.41
CA ARG A 348 19.77 -13.30 -5.77
C ARG A 348 20.38 -11.90 -5.83
N LYS A 349 20.80 -11.47 -7.02
CA LYS A 349 21.19 -10.08 -7.22
C LYS A 349 19.99 -9.16 -6.96
N PRO A 350 20.07 -8.23 -6.01
CA PRO A 350 18.96 -7.34 -5.69
C PRO A 350 18.52 -6.50 -6.90
N LEU A 351 17.22 -6.28 -7.01
CA LEU A 351 16.57 -5.43 -8.01
C LEU A 351 17.17 -4.00 -8.06
N MET A 352 17.53 -3.48 -6.89
CA MET A 352 18.12 -2.16 -6.68
C MET A 352 19.01 -2.19 -5.44
N ASP A 353 19.76 -1.11 -5.16
CA ASP A 353 20.56 -1.00 -3.93
C ASP A 353 19.68 -1.16 -2.69
N PRO A 354 19.88 -2.20 -1.86
CA PRO A 354 19.10 -2.42 -0.65
C PRO A 354 19.46 -1.50 0.51
N ALA A 355 20.62 -0.84 0.47
CA ALA A 355 21.19 -0.10 1.59
C ALA A 355 20.22 0.95 2.20
N PRO A 356 19.47 1.76 1.42
CA PRO A 356 18.54 2.74 2.00
C PRO A 356 17.40 2.13 2.80
N TYR A 357 17.10 0.84 2.60
CA TYR A 357 15.93 0.17 3.20
C TYR A 357 16.30 -0.77 4.35
N GLN A 358 17.58 -1.12 4.49
CA GLN A 358 18.04 -2.07 5.50
C GLN A 358 17.74 -1.60 6.93
N PRO A 359 17.31 -2.49 7.84
CA PRO A 359 17.10 -2.18 9.25
C PRO A 359 18.45 -2.12 10.00
N THR A 360 19.32 -1.17 9.62
CA THR A 360 20.61 -0.95 10.29
C THR A 360 20.39 -0.38 11.68
N ALA A 361 21.39 -0.54 12.57
CA ALA A 361 21.36 0.02 13.91
C ALA A 361 21.06 1.55 13.90
N ALA A 362 21.59 2.28 12.94
CA ALA A 362 21.35 3.72 12.78
C ALA A 362 19.90 4.05 12.38
N ARG A 363 19.21 3.16 11.66
CA ARG A 363 17.80 3.36 11.30
C ARG A 363 16.83 2.82 12.36
N LEU A 364 17.28 1.96 13.26
CA LEU A 364 16.51 1.40 14.36
C LEU A 364 16.65 2.23 15.65
N ALA A 365 17.62 3.13 15.72
CA ALA A 365 17.82 4.05 16.84
C ALA A 365 16.78 5.18 16.81
#